data_78cfa421430dd8f8b2349e3f4d24889b
#
_entry.id   78cfa421430dd8f8b2349e3f4d24889b
#
_cell.length_a   1.000
_cell.length_b   1.000
_cell.length_c   1.000
_cell.angle_alpha   90.00
_cell.angle_beta   90.00
_cell.angle_gamma   90.00
#
_symmetry.space_group_name_H-M   'P 1'
#
loop_
_entity.id
_entity.type
_entity.pdbx_description
1 polymer ?
#
loop_
_entity_poly.entity_id
_entity_poly.type
_entity_poly.pdbx_seq_one_letter_code
_entity_poly.pdbx_strand_id
1 'polypeptide(L)'
;METAKNTLENFISEMKLYELERNEKSEKYGSEYILKKKNHQQALEKIIAIQEKFLSSKALSLKQDRRITLTFRTPPRYDQSIISEEIINKKKIEILTQDNSQDNLQYKYTLILEEGLWKIDKV
;
A
#
# COMPACT_ATOMS: atom_id res chain seq x y z
N MET A 1 -18.69 3.93 -10.64
CA MET A 1 -18.14 4.03 -9.26
C MET A 1 -17.26 2.83 -8.98
N GLU A 2 -16.05 3.06 -8.50
CA GLU A 2 -15.16 1.96 -8.15
C GLU A 2 -15.66 1.20 -6.92
N THR A 3 -15.50 -0.11 -6.93
CA THR A 3 -15.81 -0.96 -5.78
C THR A 3 -14.66 -0.91 -4.78
N ALA A 4 -14.92 -1.34 -3.55
CA ALA A 4 -13.85 -1.47 -2.54
C ALA A 4 -12.73 -2.40 -3.03
N LYS A 5 -13.09 -3.50 -3.70
CA LYS A 5 -12.13 -4.44 -4.27
C LYS A 5 -11.24 -3.76 -5.32
N ASN A 6 -11.83 -2.99 -6.24
CA ASN A 6 -11.05 -2.27 -7.26
C ASN A 6 -10.12 -1.24 -6.63
N THR A 7 -10.59 -0.51 -5.62
CA THR A 7 -9.77 0.45 -4.89
C THR A 7 -8.55 -0.24 -4.27
N LEU A 8 -8.77 -1.38 -3.60
CA LEU A 8 -7.67 -2.12 -3.00
C LEU A 8 -6.71 -2.69 -4.04
N GLU A 9 -7.23 -3.24 -5.15
CA GLU A 9 -6.39 -3.74 -6.24
C GLU A 9 -5.50 -2.63 -6.81
N ASN A 10 -6.06 -1.44 -6.99
CA ASN A 10 -5.30 -0.30 -7.49
C ASN A 10 -4.21 0.15 -6.50
N PHE A 11 -4.54 0.17 -5.20
CA PHE A 11 -3.56 0.48 -4.16
C PHE A 11 -2.41 -0.52 -4.16
N ILE A 12 -2.72 -1.80 -4.15
CA ILE A 12 -1.73 -2.88 -4.16
C ILE A 12 -0.85 -2.77 -5.40
N SER A 13 -1.44 -2.50 -6.56
CA SER A 13 -0.71 -2.35 -7.82
C SER A 13 0.27 -1.17 -7.77
N GLU A 14 -0.16 -0.01 -7.28
CA GLU A 14 0.71 1.17 -7.19
C GLU A 14 1.83 0.96 -6.16
N MET A 15 1.54 0.32 -5.04
CA MET A 15 2.56 0.00 -4.03
C MET A 15 3.56 -1.02 -4.54
N LYS A 16 3.09 -2.02 -5.29
CA LYS A 16 3.97 -3.01 -5.91
C LYS A 16 4.94 -2.36 -6.89
N LEU A 17 4.44 -1.46 -7.74
CA LEU A 17 5.30 -0.73 -8.68
C LEU A 17 6.36 0.10 -7.94
N TYR A 18 5.97 0.75 -6.86
CA TYR A 18 6.90 1.49 -6.01
C TYR A 18 8.01 0.57 -5.47
N GLU A 19 7.63 -0.58 -4.91
CA GLU A 19 8.60 -1.52 -4.36
C GLU A 19 9.55 -2.06 -5.43
N LEU A 20 9.04 -2.39 -6.61
CA LEU A 20 9.86 -2.87 -7.72
C LEU A 20 10.85 -1.81 -8.17
N GLU A 21 10.42 -0.56 -8.25
CA GLU A 21 11.31 0.56 -8.62
C GLU A 21 12.43 0.74 -7.59
N ARG A 22 12.11 0.67 -6.29
CA ARG A 22 13.11 0.81 -5.23
C ARG A 22 14.09 -0.37 -5.23
N ASN A 23 13.60 -1.59 -5.46
CA ASN A 23 14.46 -2.77 -5.57
C ASN A 23 15.41 -2.66 -6.76
N GLU A 24 14.91 -2.24 -7.91
CA GLU A 24 15.73 -2.04 -9.12
C GLU A 24 16.83 -1.02 -8.88
N LYS A 25 16.52 0.11 -8.28
CA LYS A 25 17.49 1.15 -7.97
C LYS A 25 18.53 0.70 -6.95
N SER A 26 18.11 -0.09 -5.97
CA SER A 26 19.01 -0.66 -4.97
C SER A 26 20.01 -1.63 -5.61
N GLU A 27 19.55 -2.48 -6.53
CA GLU A 27 20.43 -3.41 -7.26
C GLU A 27 21.39 -2.69 -8.19
N LYS A 28 20.91 -1.66 -8.89
CA LYS A 28 21.69 -0.94 -9.90
C LYS A 28 22.69 0.03 -9.31
N TYR A 29 22.32 0.75 -8.26
CA TYR A 29 23.12 1.85 -7.70
C TYR A 29 23.62 1.60 -6.28
N GLY A 30 23.21 0.50 -5.64
CA GLY A 30 23.58 0.15 -4.28
C GLY A 30 22.76 0.87 -3.21
N SER A 31 22.99 0.47 -1.95
CA SER A 31 22.25 1.01 -0.81
C SER A 31 22.52 2.50 -0.58
N GLU A 32 23.72 2.99 -0.93
CA GLU A 32 24.06 4.40 -0.77
C GLU A 32 23.14 5.31 -1.58
N TYR A 33 22.72 4.88 -2.78
CA TYR A 33 21.78 5.62 -3.59
C TYR A 33 20.47 5.84 -2.86
N ILE A 34 19.96 4.79 -2.21
CA ILE A 34 18.70 4.83 -1.46
C ILE A 34 18.81 5.77 -0.27
N LEU A 35 19.97 5.79 0.41
CA LEU A 35 20.18 6.58 1.62
C LEU A 35 20.46 8.05 1.36
N LYS A 36 20.75 8.46 0.13
CA LYS A 36 20.96 9.87 -0.19
C LYS A 36 19.67 10.65 0.08
N LYS A 37 19.79 11.79 0.75
CA LYS A 37 18.67 12.63 1.16
C LYS A 37 17.70 12.94 0.01
N LYS A 38 18.22 13.30 -1.16
CA LYS A 38 17.40 13.62 -2.34
C LYS A 38 16.57 12.43 -2.80
N ASN A 39 17.17 11.24 -2.85
CA ASN A 39 16.47 10.03 -3.29
C ASN A 39 15.44 9.58 -2.28
N HIS A 40 15.76 9.71 -1.00
CA HIS A 40 14.82 9.42 0.09
C HIS A 40 13.62 10.37 0.02
N GLN A 41 13.87 11.65 -0.22
CA GLN A 41 12.80 12.66 -0.32
C GLN A 41 11.86 12.36 -1.49
N GLN A 42 12.39 11.98 -2.65
CA GLN A 42 11.59 11.62 -3.81
C GLN A 42 10.72 10.39 -3.53
N ALA A 43 11.29 9.38 -2.87
CA ALA A 43 10.56 8.18 -2.48
C ALA A 43 9.43 8.52 -1.50
N LEU A 44 9.71 9.37 -0.53
CA LEU A 44 8.71 9.82 0.45
C LEU A 44 7.55 10.54 -0.24
N GLU A 45 7.84 11.42 -1.19
CA GLU A 45 6.81 12.12 -1.96
C GLU A 45 5.89 11.17 -2.71
N LYS A 46 6.45 10.13 -3.33
CA LYS A 46 5.67 9.10 -4.03
C LYS A 46 4.75 8.34 -3.08
N ILE A 47 5.26 7.93 -1.93
CA ILE A 47 4.48 7.22 -0.92
C ILE A 47 3.35 8.09 -0.39
N ILE A 48 3.63 9.35 -0.09
CA ILE A 48 2.62 10.29 0.39
C ILE A 48 1.51 10.45 -0.65
N ALA A 49 1.86 10.59 -1.92
CA ALA A 49 0.87 10.72 -3.00
C ALA A 49 -0.04 9.49 -3.08
N ILE A 50 0.53 8.28 -2.96
CA ILE A 50 -0.26 7.05 -2.96
C ILE A 50 -1.18 7.01 -1.74
N GLN A 51 -0.66 7.31 -0.57
CA GLN A 51 -1.45 7.31 0.67
C GLN A 51 -2.61 8.31 0.61
N GLU A 52 -2.36 9.52 0.14
CA GLU A 52 -3.40 10.54 0.03
C GLU A 52 -4.51 10.12 -0.94
N LYS A 53 -4.17 9.35 -1.95
CA LYS A 53 -5.14 8.86 -2.92
C LYS A 53 -6.03 7.75 -2.37
N PHE A 54 -5.49 6.85 -1.55
CA PHE A 54 -6.17 5.61 -1.17
C PHE A 54 -6.57 5.52 0.30
N LEU A 55 -5.92 6.23 1.20
CA LEU A 55 -6.19 6.11 2.63
C LEU A 55 -7.31 7.03 3.11
N SER A 56 -8.03 6.59 4.15
CA SER A 56 -9.06 7.42 4.78
C SER A 56 -8.42 8.60 5.52
N SER A 57 -9.25 9.61 5.85
CA SER A 57 -8.78 10.77 6.62
C SER A 57 -8.19 10.36 7.95
N LYS A 58 -8.81 9.37 8.62
CA LYS A 58 -8.31 8.82 9.88
C LYS A 58 -6.95 8.16 9.72
N ALA A 59 -6.80 7.32 8.69
CA ALA A 59 -5.56 6.63 8.42
C ALA A 59 -4.43 7.63 8.09
N LEU A 60 -4.73 8.68 7.34
CA LEU A 60 -3.76 9.72 6.99
C LEU A 60 -3.29 10.51 8.22
N SER A 61 -4.11 10.60 9.28
CA SER A 61 -3.72 11.28 10.50
C SER A 61 -2.69 10.51 11.31
N LEU A 62 -2.51 9.20 11.03
CA LEU A 62 -1.56 8.34 11.72
C LEU A 62 -0.20 8.42 11.04
N LYS A 63 0.62 9.38 11.45
CA LYS A 63 1.93 9.67 10.83
C LYS A 63 2.88 8.45 10.78
N GLN A 64 2.69 7.48 11.66
CA GLN A 64 3.54 6.29 11.74
C GLN A 64 3.43 5.41 10.48
N ASP A 65 2.27 5.36 9.85
CA ASP A 65 2.06 4.52 8.66
C ASP A 65 2.90 4.98 7.47
N ARG A 66 3.14 6.28 7.38
CA ARG A 66 3.99 6.83 6.31
C ARG A 66 5.44 6.38 6.41
N ARG A 67 5.93 6.09 7.64
CA ARG A 67 7.29 5.60 7.84
C ARG A 67 7.41 4.13 7.48
N ILE A 68 6.42 3.34 7.84
CA ILE A 68 6.39 1.90 7.56
C ILE A 68 6.39 1.65 6.06
N THR A 69 5.68 2.47 5.30
CA THR A 69 5.58 2.30 3.85
C THR A 69 6.84 2.69 3.09
N LEU A 70 7.86 3.24 3.74
CA LEU A 70 9.16 3.46 3.11
C LEU A 70 9.98 2.17 2.97
N THR A 71 9.60 1.12 3.67
CA THR A 71 10.28 -0.18 3.54
C THR A 71 9.88 -0.88 2.26
N PHE A 72 10.78 -1.68 1.71
CA PHE A 72 10.52 -2.49 0.53
C PHE A 72 11.20 -3.84 0.69
N ARG A 73 10.69 -4.84 -0.01
CA ARG A 73 11.15 -6.22 0.12
C ARG A 73 11.40 -6.86 -1.24
N THR A 74 12.21 -7.91 -1.23
CA THR A 74 12.41 -8.78 -2.38
C THR A 74 12.09 -10.22 -1.94
N PRO A 75 10.99 -10.86 -2.45
CA PRO A 75 10.01 -10.27 -3.40
C PRO A 75 9.22 -9.12 -2.77
N PRO A 76 8.59 -8.26 -3.58
CA PRO A 76 7.83 -7.12 -3.06
C PRO A 76 6.73 -7.54 -2.08
N ARG A 77 6.59 -6.78 -1.00
CA ARG A 77 5.54 -6.99 0.01
C ARG A 77 4.15 -6.90 -0.61
N TYR A 78 3.97 -6.00 -1.57
CA TYR A 78 2.68 -5.75 -2.20
C TYR A 78 2.40 -6.63 -3.41
N ASP A 79 3.14 -7.71 -3.60
CA ASP A 79 2.77 -8.76 -4.53
C ASP A 79 1.73 -9.65 -3.84
N GLN A 80 0.48 -9.17 -3.77
CA GLN A 80 -0.60 -9.77 -3.01
C GLN A 80 -1.78 -10.11 -3.91
N SER A 81 -2.48 -11.19 -3.55
CA SER A 81 -3.71 -11.60 -4.21
C SER A 81 -4.87 -11.53 -3.22
N ILE A 82 -6.03 -11.10 -3.69
CA ILE A 82 -7.24 -11.06 -2.87
C ILE A 82 -7.77 -12.48 -2.69
N ILE A 83 -7.97 -12.89 -1.42
CA ILE A 83 -8.49 -14.21 -1.07
C ILE A 83 -10.00 -14.15 -0.84
N SER A 84 -10.47 -13.17 -0.08
CA SER A 84 -11.87 -13.08 0.29
C SER A 84 -12.26 -11.64 0.59
N GLU A 85 -13.56 -11.39 0.54
CA GLU A 85 -14.17 -10.10 0.79
C GLU A 85 -15.39 -10.30 1.67
N GLU A 86 -15.49 -9.53 2.76
CA GLU A 86 -16.62 -9.58 3.68
C GLU A 86 -17.27 -8.21 3.79
N ILE A 87 -18.54 -8.13 3.44
CA ILE A 87 -19.33 -6.89 3.57
C ILE A 87 -19.83 -6.79 5.00
N ILE A 88 -19.30 -5.83 5.77
CA ILE A 88 -19.71 -5.60 7.15
C ILE A 88 -21.03 -4.81 7.17
N ASN A 89 -21.08 -3.74 6.37
CA ASN A 89 -22.29 -2.95 6.17
C ASN A 89 -22.13 -2.12 4.88
N LYS A 90 -23.08 -1.24 4.58
CA LYS A 90 -23.08 -0.45 3.35
C LYS A 90 -21.86 0.46 3.18
N LYS A 91 -21.18 0.77 4.29
CA LYS A 91 -20.06 1.72 4.31
C LYS A 91 -18.74 1.10 4.74
N LYS A 92 -18.70 -0.22 4.99
CA LYS A 92 -17.52 -0.89 5.51
C LYS A 92 -17.38 -2.30 4.94
N ILE A 93 -16.21 -2.59 4.38
CA ILE A 93 -15.87 -3.89 3.80
C ILE A 93 -14.50 -4.30 4.32
N GLU A 94 -14.35 -5.57 4.66
CA GLU A 94 -13.06 -6.16 5.01
C GLU A 94 -12.59 -7.08 3.88
N ILE A 95 -11.33 -6.95 3.48
CA ILE A 95 -10.75 -7.75 2.39
C ILE A 95 -9.49 -8.42 2.91
N LEU A 96 -9.43 -9.75 2.73
CA LEU A 96 -8.26 -10.54 3.09
C LEU A 96 -7.41 -10.77 1.86
N THR A 97 -6.11 -10.51 1.97
CA THR A 97 -5.14 -10.77 0.90
C THR A 97 -4.04 -11.72 1.41
N GLN A 98 -3.29 -12.29 0.47
CA GLN A 98 -2.15 -13.10 0.78
C GLN A 98 -1.01 -12.70 -0.15
N ASP A 99 0.19 -12.49 0.39
CA ASP A 99 1.32 -12.18 -0.45
C ASP A 99 1.87 -13.46 -1.10
N ASN A 100 2.64 -13.27 -2.17
CA ASN A 100 3.23 -14.39 -2.92
C ASN A 100 4.66 -14.67 -2.46
N SER A 101 5.02 -14.20 -1.25
CA SER A 101 6.30 -14.51 -0.64
C SER A 101 6.34 -15.95 -0.15
N GLN A 102 7.53 -16.40 0.21
CA GLN A 102 7.75 -17.73 0.75
C GLN A 102 6.92 -18.02 2.00
N ASP A 103 6.63 -16.96 2.79
CA ASP A 103 5.90 -17.10 4.04
C ASP A 103 4.37 -17.03 3.86
N ASN A 104 3.89 -16.67 2.69
CA ASN A 104 2.46 -16.54 2.37
C ASN A 104 1.70 -15.73 3.44
N LEU A 105 2.23 -14.56 3.79
CA LEU A 105 1.64 -13.70 4.81
C LEU A 105 0.29 -13.17 4.37
N GLN A 106 -0.65 -13.15 5.30
CA GLN A 106 -1.99 -12.64 5.05
C GLN A 106 -2.17 -11.26 5.67
N TYR A 107 -2.94 -10.41 4.98
CA TYR A 107 -3.24 -9.05 5.42
C TYR A 107 -4.73 -8.83 5.36
N LYS A 108 -5.26 -8.18 6.38
CA LYS A 108 -6.67 -7.84 6.43
C LYS A 108 -6.82 -6.33 6.29
N TYR A 109 -7.41 -5.91 5.19
CA TYR A 109 -7.67 -4.51 4.91
C TYR A 109 -9.10 -4.17 5.28
N THR A 110 -9.29 -3.06 5.99
CA THR A 110 -10.61 -2.51 6.24
C THR A 110 -10.78 -1.28 5.36
N LEU A 111 -11.81 -1.29 4.51
CA LEU A 111 -12.14 -0.16 3.66
C LEU A 111 -13.46 0.45 4.10
N ILE A 112 -13.52 1.77 4.07
CA ILE A 112 -14.73 2.52 4.43
C ILE A 112 -15.12 3.42 3.26
N LEU A 113 -16.42 3.72 3.17
CA LEU A 113 -16.95 4.67 2.20
C LEU A 113 -16.87 6.07 2.79
N GLU A 114 -16.04 6.92 2.21
CA GLU A 114 -15.80 8.30 2.64
C GLU A 114 -16.08 9.24 1.49
N GLU A 115 -17.04 10.11 1.63
CA GLU A 115 -17.47 11.07 0.59
C GLU A 115 -17.72 10.40 -0.78
N GLY A 116 -18.38 9.24 -0.74
CA GLY A 116 -18.72 8.50 -1.96
C GLY A 116 -17.57 7.68 -2.55
N LEU A 117 -16.41 7.65 -1.90
CA LEU A 117 -15.25 6.89 -2.37
C LEU A 117 -14.82 5.87 -1.31
N TRP A 118 -14.45 4.68 -1.78
CA TRP A 118 -13.86 3.69 -0.89
C TRP A 118 -12.42 4.08 -0.54
N LYS A 119 -12.10 4.05 0.74
CA LYS A 119 -10.77 4.38 1.25
C LYS A 119 -10.29 3.31 2.23
N ILE A 120 -8.99 3.07 2.25
CA ILE A 120 -8.38 2.11 3.17
C ILE A 120 -8.26 2.77 4.55
N ASP A 121 -8.91 2.17 5.55
CA ASP A 121 -8.92 2.69 6.92
C ASP A 121 -7.92 1.99 7.83
N LYS A 122 -7.72 0.69 7.63
CA LYS A 122 -6.78 -0.14 8.40
C LYS A 122 -6.23 -1.27 7.54
N VAL A 123 -5.10 -1.74 7.97
CA VAL A 123 -4.48 -2.95 7.42
C VAL A 123 -4.21 -3.94 8.54
#